data_24143735478f09b8928e380fb807de09
#
_entry.id   24143735478f09b8928e380fb807de09
#
_cell.length_a   1.000
_cell.length_b   1.000
_cell.length_c   1.000
_cell.angle_alpha   90.00
_cell.angle_beta   90.00
_cell.angle_gamma   90.00
#
_symmetry.space_group_name_H-M   'P 1'
#
loop_
_entity.id
_entity.type
_entity.pdbx_description
1 polymer ?
#
loop_
_entity_poly.entity_id
_entity_poly.type
_entity_poly.pdbx_seq_one_letter_code
_entity_poly.pdbx_strand_id
1 'polypeptide(L)'
;MAGKIEVNRITNANIYINGTNLLGRAQEIKLPDISMIMQEHKALGMVGKIELPAGFDKLEGEIKWNSFYREAMLAAANPYQSLALQCRSSVERYGSQGRIEEVPLVTYMTIMFKKNPLGTFKQHENPDFSSAFSCTYIKQVMNGEDLLELDYLSNIFMVGGVDQLNSYRANIGG
;
A
#
# COMPACT_ATOMS: atom_id res chain seq x y z
N MET A 1 -4.38 37.35 6.76
CA MET A 1 -2.95 36.97 6.92
C MET A 1 -2.69 35.85 5.92
N ALA A 2 -1.68 35.96 5.09
CA ALA A 2 -1.25 34.82 4.25
C ALA A 2 -0.77 33.71 5.18
N GLY A 3 -1.36 32.53 5.05
CA GLY A 3 -0.95 31.34 5.82
C GLY A 3 0.51 31.02 5.51
N LYS A 4 1.29 30.69 6.55
CA LYS A 4 2.67 30.22 6.36
C LYS A 4 2.62 28.87 5.67
N ILE A 5 3.48 28.66 4.68
CA ILE A 5 3.60 27.36 3.99
C ILE A 5 4.18 26.33 4.97
N GLU A 6 3.49 25.20 5.09
CA GLU A 6 3.96 24.01 5.79
C GLU A 6 4.16 22.88 4.77
N VAL A 7 5.20 22.08 4.98
CA VAL A 7 5.60 20.99 4.06
C VAL A 7 5.73 19.70 4.84
N ASN A 8 5.09 18.64 4.35
CA ASN A 8 5.27 17.28 4.87
C ASN A 8 6.38 16.55 4.10
N ARG A 9 7.17 15.78 4.82
CA ARG A 9 8.24 14.95 4.26
C ARG A 9 8.28 13.58 4.93
N ILE A 10 8.50 12.55 4.12
CA ILE A 10 8.80 11.20 4.57
C ILE A 10 10.19 10.85 4.04
N THR A 11 11.10 10.43 4.91
CA THR A 11 12.50 10.16 4.54
C THR A 11 12.85 8.68 4.58
N ASN A 12 12.09 7.88 5.33
CA ASN A 12 12.39 6.47 5.52
C ASN A 12 11.14 5.68 5.91
N ALA A 13 11.23 4.36 5.76
CA ALA A 13 10.22 3.42 6.20
C ALA A 13 10.87 2.13 6.70
N ASN A 14 10.12 1.38 7.50
CA ASN A 14 10.48 0.04 7.95
C ASN A 14 9.34 -0.92 7.65
N ILE A 15 9.64 -2.19 7.45
CA ILE A 15 8.66 -3.23 7.16
C ILE A 15 8.67 -4.35 8.20
N TYR A 16 7.48 -4.92 8.42
CA TYR A 16 7.25 -6.09 9.26
C TYR A 16 6.47 -7.12 8.46
N ILE A 17 6.91 -8.37 8.50
CA ILE A 17 6.15 -9.50 7.94
C ILE A 17 5.79 -10.44 9.08
N ASN A 18 4.49 -10.72 9.26
CA ASN A 18 3.93 -11.52 10.35
C ASN A 18 4.48 -11.12 11.74
N GLY A 19 4.63 -9.79 11.98
CA GLY A 19 5.19 -9.26 13.21
C GLY A 19 6.72 -9.28 13.31
N THR A 20 7.41 -9.93 12.38
CA THR A 20 8.87 -9.94 12.35
C THR A 20 9.40 -8.64 11.76
N ASN A 21 10.21 -7.94 12.52
CA ASN A 21 10.86 -6.70 12.10
C ASN A 21 11.97 -6.97 11.09
N LEU A 22 11.91 -6.32 9.93
CA LEU A 22 12.89 -6.46 8.84
C LEU A 22 13.72 -5.17 8.65
N LEU A 23 13.94 -4.43 9.73
CA LEU A 23 14.71 -3.20 9.72
C LEU A 23 16.09 -3.41 9.06
N GLY A 24 16.42 -2.55 8.10
CA GLY A 24 17.70 -2.59 7.37
C GLY A 24 17.83 -3.70 6.33
N ARG A 25 16.77 -4.49 6.08
CA ARG A 25 16.82 -5.63 5.13
C ARG A 25 16.17 -5.31 3.78
N ALA A 26 15.16 -4.47 3.76
CA ALA A 26 14.57 -3.96 2.53
C ALA A 26 15.28 -2.67 2.10
N GLN A 27 15.59 -2.58 0.82
CA GLN A 27 16.11 -1.36 0.20
C GLN A 27 14.99 -0.42 -0.21
N GLU A 28 13.89 -0.99 -0.71
CA GLU A 28 12.75 -0.27 -1.23
C GLU A 28 11.49 -1.11 -1.04
N ILE A 29 10.38 -0.45 -0.79
CA ILE A 29 9.04 -1.03 -0.88
C ILE A 29 8.15 -0.12 -1.73
N LYS A 30 7.54 -0.70 -2.74
CA LYS A 30 6.46 -0.08 -3.50
C LYS A 30 5.13 -0.60 -2.96
N LEU A 31 4.37 0.28 -2.32
CA LEU A 31 3.01 -0.02 -1.87
C LEU A 31 2.05 -0.10 -3.07
N PRO A 32 0.94 -0.88 -2.95
CA PRO A 32 -0.09 -0.93 -3.97
C PRO A 32 -0.70 0.44 -4.27
N ASP A 33 -0.92 0.72 -5.55
CA ASP A 33 -1.76 1.82 -5.99
C ASP A 33 -3.23 1.37 -5.95
N ILE A 34 -4.11 2.19 -5.37
CA ILE A 34 -5.55 1.97 -5.40
C ILE A 34 -6.10 2.65 -6.65
N SER A 35 -6.45 1.87 -7.66
CA SER A 35 -6.93 2.34 -8.94
C SER A 35 -8.36 1.86 -9.19
N MET A 36 -9.18 2.74 -9.77
CA MET A 36 -10.53 2.43 -10.21
C MET A 36 -10.52 2.05 -11.69
N ILE A 37 -11.22 0.98 -12.03
CA ILE A 37 -11.55 0.65 -13.42
C ILE A 37 -12.68 1.60 -13.83
N MET A 38 -12.42 2.40 -14.86
CA MET A 38 -13.39 3.36 -15.38
C MET A 38 -14.05 2.81 -16.64
N GLN A 39 -15.37 2.97 -16.73
CA GLN A 39 -16.15 2.64 -17.93
C GLN A 39 -16.70 3.90 -18.59
N GLU A 40 -16.50 4.00 -19.91
CA GLU A 40 -17.08 5.05 -20.71
C GLU A 40 -18.59 4.88 -20.79
N HIS A 41 -19.34 5.94 -20.52
CA HIS A 41 -20.79 6.00 -20.69
C HIS A 41 -21.17 7.11 -21.66
N LYS A 42 -22.01 6.77 -22.64
CA LYS A 42 -22.60 7.68 -23.62
C LYS A 42 -24.04 7.29 -23.89
N ALA A 43 -24.91 8.27 -24.09
CA ALA A 43 -26.31 8.05 -24.41
C ALA A 43 -26.86 9.16 -25.33
N LEU A 44 -28.02 8.92 -25.95
CA LEU A 44 -28.71 9.92 -26.72
C LEU A 44 -29.08 11.11 -25.80
N GLY A 45 -28.90 12.32 -26.32
CA GLY A 45 -29.17 13.57 -25.58
C GLY A 45 -28.03 14.07 -24.72
N MET A 46 -26.93 13.31 -24.58
CA MET A 46 -25.70 13.78 -23.93
C MET A 46 -24.84 14.57 -24.92
N VAL A 47 -24.30 15.70 -24.46
CA VAL A 47 -23.36 16.53 -25.27
C VAL A 47 -21.95 15.94 -25.35
N GLY A 48 -21.66 14.88 -24.59
CA GLY A 48 -20.34 14.25 -24.54
C GLY A 48 -20.37 12.89 -23.87
N LYS A 49 -19.18 12.34 -23.65
CA LYS A 49 -18.98 11.09 -22.94
C LYS A 49 -18.53 11.38 -21.51
N ILE A 50 -18.87 10.50 -20.58
CA ILE A 50 -18.37 10.51 -19.21
C ILE A 50 -17.75 9.17 -18.88
N GLU A 51 -16.86 9.14 -17.89
CA GLU A 51 -16.34 7.91 -17.31
C GLU A 51 -16.93 7.71 -15.93
N LEU A 52 -17.39 6.50 -15.67
CA LEU A 52 -17.97 6.08 -14.40
C LEU A 52 -17.14 4.96 -13.79
N PRO A 53 -16.96 4.95 -12.45
CA PRO A 53 -16.23 3.88 -11.78
C PRO A 53 -16.97 2.55 -11.88
N ALA A 54 -16.26 1.50 -12.30
CA ALA A 54 -16.79 0.15 -12.50
C ALA A 54 -16.28 -0.86 -11.46
N GLY A 55 -15.34 -0.45 -10.59
CA GLY A 55 -14.75 -1.28 -9.55
C GLY A 55 -13.28 -0.98 -9.36
N PHE A 56 -12.67 -1.65 -8.41
CA PHE A 56 -11.23 -1.52 -8.15
C PHE A 56 -10.41 -2.46 -9.02
N ASP A 57 -9.26 -2.01 -9.47
CA ASP A 57 -8.24 -2.85 -10.09
C ASP A 57 -7.48 -3.64 -9.01
N LYS A 58 -6.68 -4.61 -9.45
CA LYS A 58 -5.84 -5.41 -8.55
C LYS A 58 -4.86 -4.54 -7.76
N LEU A 59 -4.62 -4.91 -6.52
CA LEU A 59 -3.61 -4.31 -5.68
C LEU A 59 -2.30 -5.08 -5.79
N GLU A 60 -1.26 -4.44 -6.28
CA GLU A 60 0.06 -5.04 -6.48
C GLU A 60 1.15 -4.14 -5.91
N GLY A 61 2.13 -4.76 -5.26
CA GLY A 61 3.29 -4.07 -4.75
C GLY A 61 4.56 -4.90 -4.92
N GLU A 62 5.67 -4.34 -4.51
CA GLU A 62 6.98 -4.97 -4.64
C GLU A 62 7.89 -4.59 -3.47
N ILE A 63 8.66 -5.54 -3.00
CA ILE A 63 9.73 -5.30 -2.02
C ILE A 63 11.05 -5.63 -2.69
N LYS A 64 11.97 -4.67 -2.70
CA LYS A 64 13.35 -4.87 -3.12
C LYS A 64 14.23 -5.10 -1.89
N TRP A 65 14.83 -6.26 -1.82
CA TRP A 65 15.68 -6.66 -0.72
C TRP A 65 17.12 -6.20 -0.95
N ASN A 66 17.76 -5.77 0.13
CA ASN A 66 19.15 -5.33 0.10
C ASN A 66 20.13 -6.50 -0.13
N SER A 67 19.77 -7.72 0.30
CA SER A 67 20.55 -8.93 0.12
C SER A 67 19.66 -10.16 0.32
N PHE A 68 20.27 -11.35 0.43
CA PHE A 68 19.57 -12.58 0.76
C PHE A 68 19.32 -12.69 2.27
N TYR A 69 18.05 -12.69 2.65
CA TYR A 69 17.61 -12.89 4.04
C TYR A 69 16.70 -14.10 4.13
N ARG A 70 17.10 -15.09 4.93
CA ARG A 70 16.40 -16.36 5.05
C ARG A 70 14.92 -16.20 5.36
N GLU A 71 14.57 -15.33 6.32
CA GLU A 71 13.18 -15.10 6.74
C GLU A 71 12.33 -14.51 5.61
N ALA A 72 12.87 -13.54 4.88
CA ALA A 72 12.19 -12.92 3.75
C ALA A 72 12.01 -13.91 2.59
N MET A 73 13.05 -14.70 2.30
CA MET A 73 12.99 -15.69 1.22
C MET A 73 12.03 -16.84 1.54
N LEU A 74 11.96 -17.29 2.79
CA LEU A 74 10.98 -18.30 3.21
C LEU A 74 9.54 -17.76 3.11
N ALA A 75 9.31 -16.50 3.50
CA ALA A 75 8.01 -15.87 3.37
C ALA A 75 7.58 -15.74 1.90
N ALA A 76 8.52 -15.40 1.00
CA ALA A 76 8.25 -15.27 -0.43
C ALA A 76 8.16 -16.61 -1.18
N ALA A 77 8.66 -17.69 -0.60
CA ALA A 77 8.71 -19.00 -1.26
C ALA A 77 7.34 -19.71 -1.38
N ASN A 78 6.41 -19.40 -0.48
CA ASN A 78 5.08 -20.04 -0.49
C ASN A 78 4.02 -19.08 -1.07
N PRO A 79 3.60 -19.25 -2.33
CA PRO A 79 2.61 -18.38 -2.97
C PRO A 79 1.18 -18.62 -2.48
N TYR A 80 0.94 -19.68 -1.73
CA TYR A 80 -0.40 -20.07 -1.24
C TYR A 80 -0.70 -19.54 0.17
N GLN A 81 0.26 -18.87 0.80
CA GLN A 81 0.11 -18.34 2.15
C GLN A 81 -0.11 -16.83 2.12
N SER A 82 -1.18 -16.39 2.79
CA SER A 82 -1.36 -14.97 3.10
C SER A 82 -0.47 -14.55 4.25
N LEU A 83 0.12 -13.38 4.14
CA LEU A 83 1.04 -12.80 5.11
C LEU A 83 0.56 -11.41 5.51
N ALA A 84 0.70 -11.07 6.79
CA ALA A 84 0.49 -9.72 7.27
C ALA A 84 1.76 -8.89 7.03
N LEU A 85 1.67 -7.88 6.17
CA LEU A 85 2.75 -6.93 5.89
C LEU A 85 2.39 -5.57 6.49
N GLN A 86 3.32 -4.96 7.19
CA GLN A 86 3.20 -3.59 7.67
C GLN A 86 4.34 -2.76 7.13
N CYS A 87 4.02 -1.58 6.62
CA CYS A 87 4.99 -0.54 6.28
C CYS A 87 4.78 0.62 7.25
N ARG A 88 5.82 0.94 8.03
CA ARG A 88 5.81 2.01 9.03
C ARG A 88 6.76 3.11 8.63
N SER A 89 6.28 4.32 8.57
CA SER A 89 7.06 5.51 8.25
C SER A 89 6.74 6.65 9.22
N SER A 90 7.59 7.65 9.21
CA SER A 90 7.44 8.88 9.99
C SER A 90 7.22 10.04 9.04
N VAL A 91 6.14 10.80 9.26
CA VAL A 91 5.83 12.02 8.52
C VAL A 91 6.29 13.21 9.35
N GLU A 92 7.30 13.89 8.85
CA GLU A 92 7.79 15.15 9.42
C GLU A 92 7.04 16.32 8.83
N ARG A 93 6.59 17.26 9.65
CA ARG A 93 6.01 18.52 9.19
C ARG A 93 6.97 19.69 9.49
N TYR A 94 7.27 20.45 8.47
CA TYR A 94 8.17 21.58 8.52
C TYR A 94 7.43 22.89 8.24
N GLY A 95 7.79 23.93 8.94
CA GLY A 95 7.32 25.30 8.74
C GLY A 95 8.46 26.30 8.78
N SER A 96 8.14 27.58 8.90
CA SER A 96 9.12 28.68 8.88
C SER A 96 10.17 28.65 10.00
N GLN A 97 9.94 27.86 11.04
CA GLN A 97 10.84 27.73 12.21
C GLN A 97 11.51 26.34 12.29
N GLY A 98 11.46 25.55 11.22
CA GLY A 98 12.00 24.20 11.18
C GLY A 98 10.94 23.12 11.36
N ARG A 99 11.32 21.97 11.94
CA ARG A 99 10.40 20.83 12.16
C ARG A 99 9.41 21.17 13.27
N ILE A 100 8.11 21.08 12.94
CA ILE A 100 7.00 21.39 13.86
C ILE A 100 6.60 20.14 14.64
N GLU A 101 6.43 19.02 13.91
CA GLU A 101 6.03 17.75 14.49
C GLU A 101 6.50 16.56 13.64
N GLU A 102 6.36 15.36 14.21
CA GLU A 102 6.66 14.09 13.57
C GLU A 102 5.60 13.09 13.99
N VAL A 103 4.89 12.52 13.03
CA VAL A 103 3.76 11.62 13.28
C VAL A 103 3.91 10.29 12.54
N PRO A 104 3.42 9.17 13.13
CA PRO A 104 3.50 7.86 12.49
C PRO A 104 2.49 7.75 11.34
N LEU A 105 2.94 7.17 10.23
CA LEU A 105 2.11 6.68 9.13
C LEU A 105 2.35 5.17 9.00
N VAL A 106 1.28 4.39 9.15
CA VAL A 106 1.36 2.93 9.09
C VAL A 106 0.40 2.42 8.03
N THR A 107 0.91 1.58 7.14
CA THR A 107 0.11 0.86 6.16
C THR A 107 0.12 -0.61 6.51
N TYR A 108 -1.06 -1.16 6.78
CA TYR A 108 -1.30 -2.59 7.04
C TYR A 108 -1.81 -3.24 5.77
N MET A 109 -1.31 -4.42 5.45
CA MET A 109 -1.69 -5.15 4.25
C MET A 109 -1.76 -6.64 4.52
N THR A 110 -2.69 -7.32 3.84
CA THR A 110 -2.67 -8.77 3.70
C THR A 110 -2.23 -9.09 2.29
N ILE A 111 -1.10 -9.79 2.16
CA ILE A 111 -0.43 -10.03 0.89
C ILE A 111 -0.21 -11.51 0.63
N MET A 112 -0.03 -11.84 -0.64
CA MET A 112 0.54 -13.12 -1.10
C MET A 112 1.65 -12.81 -2.10
N PHE A 113 2.82 -13.42 -1.91
CA PHE A 113 3.92 -13.24 -2.85
C PHE A 113 3.64 -13.96 -4.16
N LYS A 114 3.89 -13.28 -5.27
CA LYS A 114 3.76 -13.80 -6.65
C LYS A 114 5.10 -14.20 -7.25
N LYS A 115 6.18 -13.65 -6.73
CA LYS A 115 7.53 -13.82 -7.24
C LYS A 115 8.50 -14.03 -6.09
N ASN A 116 9.24 -15.14 -6.16
CA ASN A 116 10.35 -15.43 -5.28
C ASN A 116 11.66 -15.37 -6.08
N PRO A 117 12.44 -14.30 -5.97
CA PRO A 117 13.69 -14.16 -6.72
C PRO A 117 14.75 -15.07 -6.13
N LEU A 118 15.40 -15.87 -6.96
CA LEU A 118 16.55 -16.68 -6.56
C LEU A 118 17.87 -15.91 -6.71
N GLY A 119 17.82 -14.72 -7.29
CA GLY A 119 18.94 -13.79 -7.43
C GLY A 119 19.72 -13.91 -8.72
N THR A 120 20.41 -12.83 -9.08
CA THR A 120 21.39 -12.80 -10.16
C THR A 120 22.74 -12.45 -9.54
N PHE A 121 23.68 -13.39 -9.62
CA PHE A 121 24.99 -13.26 -8.97
C PHE A 121 26.04 -12.76 -9.96
N LYS A 122 26.75 -11.71 -9.57
CA LYS A 122 27.87 -11.15 -10.32
C LYS A 122 29.05 -10.97 -9.39
N GLN A 123 30.25 -11.09 -9.95
CA GLN A 123 31.48 -10.91 -9.18
C GLN A 123 31.57 -9.45 -8.68
N HIS A 124 31.88 -9.27 -7.40
CA HIS A 124 32.03 -7.97 -6.74
C HIS A 124 30.76 -7.11 -6.61
N GLU A 125 29.58 -7.66 -6.94
CA GLU A 125 28.30 -6.97 -6.81
C GLU A 125 27.40 -7.74 -5.83
N ASN A 126 26.63 -6.99 -5.02
CA ASN A 126 25.59 -7.57 -4.20
C ASN A 126 24.38 -7.88 -5.08
N PRO A 127 23.82 -9.10 -5.05
CA PRO A 127 22.68 -9.45 -5.88
C PRO A 127 21.44 -8.64 -5.53
N ASP A 128 20.67 -8.26 -6.55
CA ASP A 128 19.35 -7.67 -6.39
C ASP A 128 18.29 -8.76 -6.24
N PHE A 129 17.46 -8.63 -5.22
CA PHE A 129 16.30 -9.47 -4.99
C PHE A 129 15.04 -8.60 -4.93
N SER A 130 14.04 -8.95 -5.72
CA SER A 130 12.78 -8.22 -5.80
C SER A 130 11.61 -9.18 -5.74
N SER A 131 10.76 -9.06 -4.72
CA SER A 131 9.61 -9.91 -4.48
C SER A 131 8.34 -9.14 -4.75
N ALA A 132 7.64 -9.45 -5.83
CA ALA A 132 6.34 -8.91 -6.15
C ALA A 132 5.24 -9.62 -5.35
N PHE A 133 4.24 -8.88 -4.92
CA PHE A 133 3.10 -9.42 -4.18
C PHE A 133 1.77 -8.87 -4.69
N SER A 134 0.72 -9.65 -4.49
CA SER A 134 -0.66 -9.19 -4.59
C SER A 134 -1.21 -8.92 -3.19
N CYS A 135 -2.17 -7.99 -3.10
CA CYS A 135 -2.76 -7.56 -1.85
C CYS A 135 -4.29 -7.72 -1.94
N THR A 136 -4.91 -8.23 -0.89
CA THR A 136 -6.38 -8.35 -0.77
C THR A 136 -6.97 -7.39 0.23
N TYR A 137 -6.16 -6.89 1.15
CA TYR A 137 -6.53 -5.95 2.19
C TYR A 137 -5.45 -4.90 2.36
N ILE A 138 -5.84 -3.65 2.43
CA ILE A 138 -4.96 -2.52 2.73
C ILE A 138 -5.67 -1.52 3.64
N LYS A 139 -4.97 -1.09 4.69
CA LYS A 139 -5.43 -0.04 5.60
C LYS A 139 -4.29 0.92 5.87
N GLN A 140 -4.58 2.20 5.84
CA GLN A 140 -3.60 3.25 6.13
C GLN A 140 -4.07 4.09 7.31
N VAL A 141 -3.20 4.24 8.30
CA VAL A 141 -3.44 4.97 9.53
C VAL A 141 -2.36 6.02 9.73
N MET A 142 -2.74 7.25 9.97
CA MET A 142 -1.82 8.35 10.28
C MET A 142 -2.17 8.94 11.64
N ASN A 143 -1.19 8.97 12.53
CA ASN A 143 -1.35 9.51 13.90
C ASN A 143 -2.58 8.96 14.66
N GLY A 144 -2.90 7.67 14.45
CA GLY A 144 -4.05 7.01 15.08
C GLY A 144 -5.39 7.23 14.38
N GLU A 145 -5.43 8.02 13.31
CA GLU A 145 -6.63 8.23 12.50
C GLU A 145 -6.62 7.36 11.25
N ASP A 146 -7.73 6.68 10.99
CA ASP A 146 -7.92 5.85 9.80
C ASP A 146 -8.11 6.75 8.57
N LEU A 147 -7.17 6.69 7.63
CA LEU A 147 -7.27 7.44 6.38
C LEU A 147 -8.11 6.68 5.35
N LEU A 148 -7.79 5.42 5.14
CA LEU A 148 -8.51 4.54 4.24
C LEU A 148 -8.39 3.07 4.66
N GLU A 149 -9.38 2.28 4.26
CA GLU A 149 -9.37 0.83 4.39
C GLU A 149 -10.08 0.21 3.19
N LEU A 150 -9.45 -0.76 2.55
CA LEU A 150 -10.00 -1.47 1.41
C LEU A 150 -9.81 -2.96 1.61
N ASP A 151 -10.92 -3.71 1.65
CA ASP A 151 -10.95 -5.15 1.78
C ASP A 151 -11.77 -5.76 0.63
N TYR A 152 -11.09 -6.45 -0.27
CA TYR A 152 -11.74 -7.06 -1.44
C TYR A 152 -12.60 -8.28 -1.08
N LEU A 153 -12.21 -9.01 -0.04
CA LEU A 153 -12.94 -10.22 0.35
C LEU A 153 -14.20 -9.90 1.17
N SER A 154 -14.24 -8.74 1.81
CA SER A 154 -15.38 -8.27 2.60
C SER A 154 -16.18 -7.17 1.91
N ASN A 155 -15.79 -6.74 0.70
CA ASN A 155 -16.38 -5.61 -0.01
C ASN A 155 -16.47 -4.34 0.86
N ILE A 156 -15.38 -4.03 1.58
CA ILE A 156 -15.29 -2.85 2.43
C ILE A 156 -14.39 -1.81 1.74
N PHE A 157 -14.87 -0.58 1.68
CA PHE A 157 -14.07 0.58 1.31
C PHE A 157 -14.42 1.75 2.20
N MET A 158 -13.53 2.07 3.13
CA MET A 158 -13.68 3.18 4.07
C MET A 158 -12.72 4.30 3.73
N VAL A 159 -13.21 5.52 3.79
CA VAL A 159 -12.42 6.74 3.61
C VAL A 159 -12.74 7.68 4.77
N GLY A 160 -11.73 8.04 5.56
CA GLY A 160 -11.90 8.91 6.72
C GLY A 160 -12.93 8.38 7.72
N GLY A 161 -13.02 7.06 7.90
CA GLY A 161 -13.98 6.40 8.79
C GLY A 161 -15.41 6.23 8.22
N VAL A 162 -15.65 6.63 6.96
CA VAL A 162 -16.95 6.50 6.30
C VAL A 162 -16.94 5.36 5.29
N ASP A 163 -17.86 4.42 5.43
CA ASP A 163 -17.99 3.28 4.54
C ASP A 163 -18.69 3.66 3.25
N GLN A 164 -17.98 3.56 2.13
CA GLN A 164 -18.46 3.91 0.80
C GLN A 164 -19.26 2.79 0.12
N LEU A 165 -19.15 1.55 0.61
CA LEU A 165 -19.78 0.36 0.02
C LEU A 165 -20.90 -0.25 0.88
N ASN A 166 -21.31 0.40 1.94
CA ASN A 166 -22.37 -0.11 2.84
C ASN A 166 -23.68 -0.44 2.09
N SER A 167 -24.16 0.50 1.27
CA SER A 167 -25.37 0.29 0.48
C SER A 167 -25.19 -0.79 -0.59
N TYR A 168 -24.01 -0.87 -1.20
CA TYR A 168 -23.69 -1.92 -2.18
C TYR A 168 -23.80 -3.31 -1.54
N ARG A 169 -23.14 -3.52 -0.38
CA ARG A 169 -23.22 -4.81 0.34
C ARG A 169 -24.65 -5.18 0.69
N ALA A 170 -25.40 -4.24 1.26
CA ALA A 170 -26.80 -4.47 1.62
C ALA A 170 -27.65 -4.90 0.40
N ASN A 171 -27.42 -4.27 -0.76
CA ASN A 171 -28.19 -4.55 -1.99
C ASN A 171 -27.87 -5.91 -2.61
N ILE A 172 -26.64 -6.42 -2.44
CA ILE A 172 -26.25 -7.76 -2.95
C ILE A 172 -26.48 -8.89 -1.93
N GLY A 173 -26.98 -8.58 -0.72
CA GLY A 173 -27.29 -9.56 0.33
C GLY A 173 -26.09 -9.97 1.18
N GLY A 174 -25.08 -9.10 1.30
CA GLY A 174 -23.88 -9.28 2.11
C GLY A 174 -23.88 -8.45 3.39
#